data_ad037902806ad2057c40c806a2bcc5e0
#
_entry.id   ad037902806ad2057c40c806a2bcc5e0
#
_cell.length_a   1.000
_cell.length_b   1.000
_cell.length_c   1.000
_cell.angle_alpha   90.00
_cell.angle_beta   90.00
_cell.angle_gamma   90.00
#
_symmetry.space_group_name_H-M   'P 1'
#
loop_
_entity.id
_entity.type
_entity.pdbx_description
1 polymer ?
#
loop_
_entity_poly.entity_id
_entity_poly.type
_entity_poly.pdbx_seq_one_letter_code
_entity_poly.pdbx_strand_id
1 'polypeptide(L)'
;MSEDTNKTYEMISDVEGKFLVYKGRPLVREGNMICYGSMDDRYILQMMIMTMKEENGKQVPDKILIQVMNTDQSLPDHERIVKQDMKSGFYEAFELGIIWLERYLAS
;
A
#
# COMPACT_ATOMS: atom_id res chain seq x y z
N MET A 1 -1.20 18.41 -10.81
CA MET A 1 -0.76 17.15 -10.28
C MET A 1 0.75 17.10 -10.18
N SER A 2 1.25 16.64 -9.10
CA SER A 2 2.69 16.71 -8.87
C SER A 2 3.41 15.52 -9.53
N GLU A 3 4.68 15.78 -9.88
CA GLU A 3 5.53 14.71 -10.38
C GLU A 3 5.78 13.64 -9.34
N ASP A 4 5.67 13.98 -8.05
CA ASP A 4 5.91 13.05 -6.96
C ASP A 4 4.94 11.88 -6.96
N THR A 5 3.68 12.13 -7.36
CA THR A 5 2.68 11.08 -7.46
C THR A 5 3.12 10.00 -8.45
N ASN A 6 3.55 10.42 -9.64
CA ASN A 6 3.99 9.49 -10.67
C ASN A 6 5.28 8.80 -10.27
N LYS A 7 6.19 9.52 -9.66
CA LYS A 7 7.46 8.94 -9.23
C LYS A 7 7.26 7.86 -8.18
N THR A 8 6.35 8.07 -7.24
CA THR A 8 6.07 7.08 -6.21
C THR A 8 5.55 5.80 -6.84
N TYR A 9 4.59 5.91 -7.76
CA TYR A 9 4.07 4.72 -8.41
C TYR A 9 5.12 4.04 -9.28
N GLU A 10 5.92 4.82 -10.02
CA GLU A 10 6.96 4.25 -10.87
C GLU A 10 7.98 3.50 -10.05
N MET A 11 8.40 4.05 -8.92
CA MET A 11 9.32 3.38 -8.02
C MET A 11 8.76 2.04 -7.55
N ILE A 12 7.51 2.02 -7.15
CA ILE A 12 6.87 0.81 -6.66
C ILE A 12 6.64 -0.17 -7.80
N SER A 13 6.32 0.32 -8.99
CA SER A 13 6.12 -0.52 -10.14
C SER A 13 7.39 -1.28 -10.52
N ASP A 14 8.54 -0.65 -10.33
CA ASP A 14 9.81 -1.25 -10.71
C ASP A 14 10.28 -2.34 -9.74
N VAL A 15 9.64 -2.48 -8.59
CA VAL A 15 10.06 -3.49 -7.62
C VAL A 15 9.18 -4.74 -7.64
N GLU A 16 8.41 -4.92 -8.70
CA GLU A 16 7.56 -6.09 -8.80
C GLU A 16 8.38 -7.36 -8.63
N GLY A 17 7.98 -8.21 -7.68
CA GLY A 17 8.70 -9.42 -7.38
C GLY A 17 10.01 -9.20 -6.65
N LYS A 18 10.30 -7.98 -6.23
CA LYS A 18 11.54 -7.65 -5.56
C LYS A 18 11.26 -6.98 -4.22
N PHE A 19 12.31 -6.75 -3.49
CA PHE A 19 12.27 -6.16 -2.16
C PHE A 19 12.82 -4.75 -2.22
N LEU A 20 12.09 -3.80 -1.65
CA LEU A 20 12.52 -2.41 -1.54
C LEU A 20 12.31 -1.94 -0.11
N VAL A 21 13.21 -1.11 0.40
CA VAL A 21 13.02 -0.50 1.71
C VAL A 21 12.59 0.95 1.50
N TYR A 22 11.49 1.34 2.12
CA TYR A 22 10.95 2.69 2.03
C TYR A 22 10.68 3.19 3.45
N LYS A 23 11.33 4.30 3.81
CA LYS A 23 11.23 4.88 5.16
C LYS A 23 11.46 3.83 6.23
N GLY A 24 12.45 2.97 6.00
CA GLY A 24 12.89 1.99 6.97
C GLY A 24 12.07 0.71 7.04
N ARG A 25 11.06 0.55 6.20
CA ARG A 25 10.22 -0.65 6.20
C ARG A 25 10.21 -1.32 4.84
N PRO A 26 10.07 -2.66 4.82
CA PRO A 26 10.02 -3.39 3.55
C PRO A 26 8.78 -3.02 2.74
N LEU A 27 8.99 -2.90 1.44
CA LEU A 27 7.92 -2.66 0.48
C LEU A 27 8.04 -3.72 -0.60
N VAL A 28 6.96 -4.47 -0.83
CA VAL A 28 6.93 -5.56 -1.80
C VAL A 28 5.71 -5.38 -2.68
N ARG A 29 5.87 -5.61 -3.96
CA ARG A 29 4.77 -5.60 -4.89
C ARG A 29 4.66 -6.91 -5.64
N GLU A 30 3.43 -7.44 -5.72
CA GLU A 30 3.10 -8.58 -6.54
C GLU A 30 1.84 -8.26 -7.32
N GLY A 31 1.97 -8.05 -8.62
CA GLY A 31 0.82 -7.68 -9.45
C GLY A 31 0.18 -6.40 -8.95
N ASN A 32 -1.10 -6.47 -8.63
CA ASN A 32 -1.87 -5.32 -8.15
C ASN A 32 -1.82 -5.16 -6.63
N MET A 33 -1.11 -6.04 -5.94
CA MET A 33 -1.03 -6.00 -4.48
C MET A 33 0.30 -5.42 -4.03
N ILE A 34 0.26 -4.47 -3.11
CA ILE A 34 1.45 -3.86 -2.53
C ILE A 34 1.38 -4.04 -1.03
N CYS A 35 2.44 -4.61 -0.45
CA CYS A 35 2.53 -4.82 1.00
C CYS A 35 3.66 -3.96 1.55
N TYR A 36 3.39 -3.24 2.61
CA TYR A 36 4.36 -2.34 3.25
C TYR A 36 4.38 -2.60 4.73
N GLY A 37 5.57 -2.85 5.27
CA GLY A 37 5.77 -3.13 6.67
C GLY A 37 6.39 -4.50 6.89
N SER A 38 6.71 -4.81 8.13
CA SER A 38 7.35 -6.07 8.50
C SER A 38 6.36 -7.00 9.17
N MET A 39 6.40 -8.28 8.80
CA MET A 39 5.58 -9.28 9.49
C MET A 39 6.02 -9.50 10.94
N ASP A 40 7.18 -8.95 11.33
CA ASP A 40 7.62 -8.97 12.73
C ASP A 40 6.92 -7.89 13.57
N ASP A 41 6.28 -6.91 12.93
CA ASP A 41 5.50 -5.90 13.62
C ASP A 41 4.07 -6.39 13.79
N ARG A 42 3.29 -5.71 14.65
CA ARG A 42 1.90 -6.12 14.90
C ARG A 42 0.98 -5.86 13.73
N TYR A 43 1.30 -4.87 12.89
CA TYR A 43 0.45 -4.47 11.78
C TYR A 43 1.27 -4.22 10.54
N ILE A 44 0.66 -4.45 9.39
CA ILE A 44 1.23 -4.11 8.08
C ILE A 44 0.17 -3.36 7.28
N LEU A 45 0.65 -2.65 6.26
CA LEU A 45 -0.21 -1.99 5.30
C LEU A 45 -0.30 -2.84 4.05
N GLN A 46 -1.50 -3.06 3.57
CA GLN A 46 -1.73 -3.76 2.32
C GLN A 46 -2.60 -2.90 1.42
N MET A 47 -2.19 -2.74 0.18
CA MET A 47 -2.96 -1.97 -0.79
C MET A 47 -3.20 -2.81 -2.02
N MET A 48 -4.40 -2.70 -2.58
CA MET A 48 -4.75 -3.41 -3.79
C MET A 48 -5.24 -2.40 -4.82
N ILE A 49 -4.61 -2.43 -6.00
CA ILE A 49 -5.03 -1.55 -7.10
C ILE A 49 -6.25 -2.20 -7.75
N MET A 50 -7.40 -1.55 -7.59
CA MET A 50 -8.66 -2.11 -8.07
C MET A 50 -8.95 -1.72 -9.51
N THR A 51 -8.62 -0.48 -9.89
CA THR A 51 -8.85 -0.01 -11.26
C THR A 51 -7.70 0.88 -11.70
N MET A 52 -7.54 1.00 -13.01
CA MET A 52 -6.55 1.86 -13.64
C MET A 52 -7.28 2.94 -14.43
N LYS A 53 -6.56 4.03 -14.70
CA LYS A 53 -7.08 5.07 -15.58
C LYS A 53 -5.94 5.57 -16.46
N GLU A 54 -6.29 6.26 -17.52
CA GLU A 54 -5.29 6.87 -18.39
C GLU A 54 -5.03 8.30 -17.95
N GLU A 55 -3.75 8.66 -17.84
CA GLU A 55 -3.34 10.01 -17.49
C GLU A 55 -2.09 10.34 -18.30
N ASN A 56 -2.20 11.37 -19.15
CA ASN A 56 -1.09 11.79 -20.01
C ASN A 56 -0.54 10.64 -20.85
N GLY A 57 -1.44 9.80 -21.37
CA GLY A 57 -1.06 8.70 -22.25
C GLY A 57 -0.53 7.48 -21.52
N LYS A 58 -0.55 7.47 -20.19
CA LYS A 58 -0.06 6.34 -19.40
C LYS A 58 -1.18 5.77 -18.55
N GLN A 59 -1.12 4.46 -18.33
CA GLN A 59 -2.05 3.80 -17.41
C GLN A 59 -1.50 3.96 -15.99
N VAL A 60 -2.31 4.53 -15.10
CA VAL A 60 -1.94 4.73 -13.70
C VAL A 60 -3.05 4.19 -12.80
N PRO A 61 -2.71 3.82 -11.55
CA PRO A 61 -3.74 3.35 -10.61
C PRO A 61 -4.78 4.43 -10.35
N ASP A 62 -6.04 4.02 -10.26
CA ASP A 62 -7.14 4.93 -9.95
C ASP A 62 -7.70 4.59 -8.57
N LYS A 63 -8.51 3.53 -8.47
CA LYS A 63 -9.12 3.14 -7.19
C LYS A 63 -8.22 2.15 -6.48
N ILE A 64 -7.87 2.46 -5.24
CA ILE A 64 -6.98 1.63 -4.43
C ILE A 64 -7.68 1.30 -3.12
N LEU A 65 -7.76 0.01 -2.81
CA LEU A 65 -8.23 -0.45 -1.51
C LEU A 65 -7.06 -0.43 -0.54
N ILE A 66 -7.22 0.28 0.56
CA ILE A 66 -6.18 0.42 1.58
C ILE A 66 -6.61 -0.38 2.80
N GLN A 67 -5.72 -1.23 3.31
CA GLN A 67 -6.03 -2.06 4.47
C GLN A 67 -4.86 -2.05 5.44
N VAL A 68 -5.15 -1.82 6.72
CA VAL A 68 -4.18 -2.09 7.79
C VAL A 68 -4.57 -3.44 8.36
N MET A 69 -3.61 -4.34 8.43
CA MET A 69 -3.86 -5.72 8.81
C MET A 69 -3.00 -6.12 9.99
N ASN A 70 -3.62 -6.87 10.90
CA ASN A 70 -2.90 -7.52 11.99
C ASN A 70 -2.06 -8.65 11.39
N THR A 71 -0.81 -8.78 11.85
CA THR A 71 0.10 -9.80 11.33
C THR A 71 -0.11 -11.18 11.94
N ASP A 72 -0.97 -11.30 12.94
CA ASP A 72 -1.26 -12.58 13.60
C ASP A 72 -2.01 -13.50 12.65
N GLN A 73 -1.31 -14.49 12.11
CA GLN A 73 -1.87 -15.38 11.10
C GLN A 73 -2.79 -16.45 11.70
N SER A 74 -2.88 -16.53 13.02
CA SER A 74 -3.84 -17.43 13.66
C SER A 74 -5.26 -16.88 13.58
N LEU A 75 -5.42 -15.60 13.30
CA LEU A 75 -6.73 -14.97 13.16
C LEU A 75 -7.30 -15.23 11.77
N PRO A 76 -8.62 -15.37 11.64
CA PRO A 76 -9.24 -15.41 10.31
C PRO A 76 -8.98 -14.12 9.56
N ASP A 77 -8.93 -14.19 8.23
CA ASP A 77 -8.60 -13.03 7.40
C ASP A 77 -9.44 -11.82 7.72
N HIS A 78 -10.75 -12.00 7.90
CA HIS A 78 -11.64 -10.86 8.15
C HIS A 78 -11.40 -10.20 9.49
N GLU A 79 -10.81 -10.92 10.45
CA GLU A 79 -10.48 -10.35 11.76
C GLU A 79 -9.10 -9.69 11.75
N ARG A 80 -8.31 -9.93 10.73
CA ARG A 80 -7.01 -9.30 10.61
C ARG A 80 -7.09 -7.89 10.06
N ILE A 81 -8.15 -7.57 9.33
CA ILE A 81 -8.33 -6.24 8.76
C ILE A 81 -8.86 -5.33 9.85
N VAL A 82 -8.02 -4.41 10.32
CA VAL A 82 -8.40 -3.52 11.43
C VAL A 82 -8.87 -2.15 10.94
N LYS A 83 -8.55 -1.80 9.70
CA LYS A 83 -9.02 -0.57 9.08
C LYS A 83 -8.92 -0.70 7.57
N GLN A 84 -9.91 -0.18 6.85
CA GLN A 84 -9.83 -0.18 5.40
C GLN A 84 -10.67 0.96 4.83
N ASP A 85 -10.29 1.39 3.65
CA ASP A 85 -11.02 2.39 2.88
C ASP A 85 -10.56 2.32 1.43
N MET A 86 -11.34 2.93 0.55
CA MET A 86 -11.03 3.03 -0.86
C MET A 86 -10.68 4.47 -1.20
N LYS A 87 -9.59 4.68 -1.91
CA LYS A 87 -9.17 6.02 -2.31
C LYS A 87 -8.86 6.05 -3.79
N SER A 88 -8.97 7.23 -4.38
CA SER A 88 -8.56 7.46 -5.76
C SER A 88 -7.17 8.09 -5.76
N GLY A 89 -6.30 7.57 -6.62
CA GLY A 89 -4.94 8.06 -6.74
C GLY A 89 -3.98 7.34 -5.83
N PHE A 90 -2.87 6.88 -6.42
CA PHE A 90 -1.94 6.03 -5.68
C PHE A 90 -1.21 6.80 -4.58
N TYR A 91 -0.76 8.01 -4.87
CA TYR A 91 0.02 8.78 -3.89
C TYR A 91 -0.80 9.05 -2.63
N GLU A 92 -2.02 9.54 -2.80
CA GLU A 92 -2.89 9.83 -1.66
C GLU A 92 -3.22 8.58 -0.87
N ALA A 93 -3.46 7.47 -1.57
CA ALA A 93 -3.75 6.21 -0.91
C ALA A 93 -2.56 5.74 -0.08
N PHE A 94 -1.36 5.81 -0.65
CA PHE A 94 -0.16 5.36 0.03
C PHE A 94 0.15 6.23 1.25
N GLU A 95 0.06 7.55 1.10
CA GLU A 95 0.30 8.47 2.22
C GLU A 95 -0.69 8.25 3.35
N LEU A 96 -1.96 8.10 3.02
CA LEU A 96 -2.98 7.83 4.03
C LEU A 96 -2.73 6.50 4.73
N GLY A 97 -2.37 5.48 3.95
CA GLY A 97 -2.08 4.17 4.50
C GLY A 97 -0.91 4.18 5.46
N ILE A 98 0.15 4.92 5.12
CA ILE A 98 1.31 5.05 6.00
C ILE A 98 0.92 5.72 7.32
N ILE A 99 0.10 6.77 7.25
CA ILE A 99 -0.38 7.45 8.46
C ILE A 99 -1.15 6.48 9.34
N TRP A 100 -2.04 5.69 8.76
CA TRP A 100 -2.79 4.70 9.52
C TRP A 100 -1.87 3.68 10.16
N LEU A 101 -0.93 3.14 9.37
CA LEU A 101 -0.02 2.13 9.88
C LEU A 101 0.78 2.66 11.07
N GLU A 102 1.33 3.87 10.94
CA GLU A 102 2.11 4.48 12.01
C GLU A 102 1.28 4.63 13.29
N ARG A 103 0.02 5.03 13.14
CA ARG A 103 -0.85 5.19 14.30
C ARG A 103 -1.12 3.87 14.99
N TYR A 104 -1.37 2.82 14.21
CA TYR A 104 -1.62 1.50 14.79
C TYR A 104 -0.36 0.96 15.47
N LEU A 105 0.79 1.14 14.86
CA LEU A 105 2.04 0.66 15.45
C LEU A 105 2.43 1.42 16.70
N ALA A 106 1.98 2.67 16.83
CA ALA A 106 2.28 3.51 18.00
C ALA A 106 1.34 3.26 19.17
N SER A 107 0.22 2.56 18.94
CA SER A 107 -0.79 2.35 19.99
C SER A 107 -0.47 1.21 20.93
#